data_3c8912a60410229874d9d3ba3c3cd5e3
#
_entry.id   3c8912a60410229874d9d3ba3c3cd5e3
#
_cell.length_a   1.000
_cell.length_b   1.000
_cell.length_c   1.000
_cell.angle_alpha   90.00
_cell.angle_beta   90.00
_cell.angle_gamma   90.00
#
_symmetry.space_group_name_H-M   'P 1'
#
loop_
_entity.id
_entity.type
_entity.pdbx_description
1 polymer ?
#
loop_
_entity_poly.entity_id
_entity_poly.type
_entity_poly.pdbx_seq_one_letter_code
_entity_poly.pdbx_strand_id
1 'polypeptide(L)'
;ALPICRRYFFAEVKEKIDCSPLEHKQLFAQLKAELDEGKRYWFSAEEESELKLRNQAYYALPTEAEMILHCFRLPEKGEDFKLYSAVCLFNILLKRYPAAMRGITINKMGRIMNSLGAERMHTTTGNMYKLVALAG
;
A
#
# COMPACT_ATOMS: atom_id res chain seq x y z
N ALA A 1 2.85 -3.80 8.75
CA ALA A 1 3.57 -2.87 7.88
C ALA A 1 4.11 -3.66 6.70
N LEU A 2 3.67 -3.35 5.48
CA LEU A 2 4.35 -3.83 4.28
C LEU A 2 5.80 -3.34 4.38
N PRO A 3 6.80 -4.16 4.03
CA PRO A 3 8.17 -3.70 4.02
C PRO A 3 8.24 -2.47 3.13
N ILE A 4 8.55 -1.33 3.72
CA ILE A 4 8.74 -0.09 2.96
C ILE A 4 9.95 -0.35 2.09
N CYS A 5 9.72 -0.55 0.79
CA CYS A 5 10.78 -0.70 -0.18
C CYS A 5 11.47 0.67 -0.37
N ARG A 6 12.33 1.06 0.58
CA ARG A 6 13.17 2.26 0.50
C ARG A 6 14.19 2.21 -0.64
N ARG A 7 14.28 1.06 -1.32
CA ARG A 7 15.29 0.76 -2.34
C ARG A 7 14.74 0.72 -3.77
N TYR A 8 13.43 0.86 -3.95
CA TYR A 8 12.82 0.76 -5.27
C TYR A 8 12.19 2.08 -5.68
N PHE A 9 12.55 2.50 -6.86
CA PHE A 9 11.95 3.62 -7.56
C PHE A 9 11.16 3.05 -8.73
N PHE A 10 9.84 3.25 -8.72
CA PHE A 10 9.00 2.84 -9.84
C PHE A 10 8.97 3.95 -10.89
N ALA A 11 9.27 3.58 -12.12
CA ALA A 11 9.16 4.45 -13.28
C ALA A 11 8.31 3.77 -14.35
N GLU A 12 7.30 4.48 -14.82
CA GLU A 12 6.50 4.03 -15.95
C GLU A 12 7.19 4.41 -17.25
N VAL A 13 7.46 3.42 -18.10
CA VAL A 13 8.04 3.62 -19.41
C VAL A 13 6.92 3.76 -20.42
N LYS A 14 6.71 4.97 -20.96
CA LYS A 14 5.63 5.29 -21.90
C LYS A 14 6.03 5.09 -23.35
N GLU A 15 7.32 5.07 -23.64
CA GLU A 15 7.87 4.97 -25.00
C GLU A 15 8.96 3.90 -25.06
N LYS A 16 9.35 3.53 -26.27
CA LYS A 16 10.44 2.58 -26.49
C LYS A 16 11.73 3.13 -25.87
N ILE A 17 12.35 2.35 -24.98
CA ILE A 17 13.64 2.71 -24.39
C ILE A 17 14.71 2.64 -25.50
N ASP A 18 15.51 3.70 -25.63
CA ASP A 18 16.72 3.67 -26.44
C ASP A 18 17.77 2.80 -25.72
N CYS A 19 18.10 1.67 -26.35
CA CYS A 19 19.12 0.73 -25.87
C CYS A 19 20.49 0.99 -26.52
N SER A 20 20.75 2.19 -27.00
CA SER A 20 22.07 2.56 -27.49
C SER A 20 23.13 2.29 -26.42
N PRO A 21 24.36 1.89 -26.81
CA PRO A 21 25.40 1.59 -25.84
C PRO A 21 25.71 2.83 -24.99
N LEU A 22 25.62 2.65 -23.65
CA LEU A 22 25.96 3.67 -22.68
C LEU A 22 27.49 3.73 -22.54
N GLU A 23 28.02 4.94 -22.54
CA GLU A 23 29.43 5.21 -22.22
C GLU A 23 29.68 5.06 -20.72
N HIS A 24 29.83 3.83 -20.26
CA HIS A 24 30.00 3.52 -18.81
C HIS A 24 31.15 4.29 -18.16
N LYS A 25 32.25 4.53 -18.89
CA LYS A 25 33.38 5.30 -18.36
C LYS A 25 32.98 6.72 -18.03
N GLN A 26 32.21 7.38 -18.90
CA GLN A 26 31.71 8.73 -18.67
C GLN A 26 30.72 8.77 -17.49
N LEU A 27 29.81 7.80 -17.43
CA LEU A 27 28.87 7.68 -16.32
C LEU A 27 29.57 7.53 -14.96
N PHE A 28 30.55 6.63 -14.87
CA PHE A 28 31.33 6.44 -13.65
C PHE A 28 32.19 7.66 -13.30
N ALA A 29 32.75 8.34 -14.28
CA ALA A 29 33.51 9.58 -14.04
C ALA A 29 32.62 10.68 -13.47
N GLN A 30 31.40 10.83 -13.99
CA GLN A 30 30.40 11.77 -13.48
C GLN A 30 30.00 11.43 -12.04
N LEU A 31 29.65 10.18 -11.77
CA LEU A 31 29.28 9.74 -10.41
C LEU A 31 30.40 9.97 -9.41
N LYS A 32 31.65 9.70 -9.81
CA LYS A 32 32.83 9.96 -8.97
C LYS A 32 32.98 11.45 -8.68
N ALA A 33 32.89 12.31 -9.70
CA ALA A 33 32.98 13.77 -9.52
C ALA A 33 31.88 14.29 -8.58
N GLU A 34 30.65 13.79 -8.73
CA GLU A 34 29.52 14.16 -7.86
C GLU A 34 29.73 13.74 -6.40
N LEU A 35 30.32 12.56 -6.17
CA LEU A 35 30.69 12.10 -4.83
C LEU A 35 31.84 12.93 -4.22
N ASP A 36 32.86 13.26 -5.03
CA ASP A 36 34.01 14.09 -4.62
C ASP A 36 33.56 15.52 -4.28
N GLU A 37 32.51 16.03 -4.95
CA GLU A 37 31.84 17.31 -4.64
C GLU A 37 30.98 17.24 -3.37
N GLY A 38 30.82 16.06 -2.77
CA GLY A 38 30.00 15.84 -1.57
C GLY A 38 28.51 15.79 -1.85
N LYS A 39 28.08 15.53 -3.09
CA LYS A 39 26.66 15.32 -3.38
C LYS A 39 26.12 14.15 -2.61
N ARG A 40 24.94 14.33 -2.05
CA ARG A 40 24.25 13.33 -1.25
C ARG A 40 23.76 12.20 -2.15
N TYR A 41 24.00 10.95 -1.76
CA TYR A 41 23.59 9.72 -2.45
C TYR A 41 22.48 8.94 -1.73
N TRP A 42 21.84 9.55 -0.73
CA TRP A 42 20.69 8.99 0.01
C TRP A 42 19.53 9.97 0.00
N PHE A 43 18.30 9.45 0.16
CA PHE A 43 17.11 10.27 0.28
C PHE A 43 16.98 10.89 1.67
N SER A 44 16.45 12.10 1.75
CA SER A 44 16.00 12.69 3.02
C SER A 44 14.67 12.05 3.45
N ALA A 45 14.23 12.31 4.68
CA ALA A 45 12.97 11.81 5.19
C ALA A 45 11.76 12.33 4.38
N GLU A 46 11.84 13.56 3.89
CA GLU A 46 10.82 14.19 3.04
C GLU A 46 10.76 13.50 1.67
N GLU A 47 11.92 13.31 1.04
CA GLU A 47 12.04 12.61 -0.25
C GLU A 47 11.62 11.13 -0.15
N GLU A 48 11.95 10.44 0.94
CA GLU A 48 11.44 9.08 1.21
C GLU A 48 9.91 9.06 1.31
N SER A 49 9.32 10.07 1.93
CA SER A 49 7.87 10.19 2.06
C SER A 49 7.19 10.46 0.72
N GLU A 50 7.76 11.32 -0.10
CA GLU A 50 7.29 11.60 -1.46
C GLU A 50 7.42 10.36 -2.35
N LEU A 51 8.56 9.66 -2.31
CA LEU A 51 8.78 8.42 -3.03
C LEU A 51 7.76 7.35 -2.64
N LYS A 52 7.43 7.25 -1.36
CA LYS A 52 6.42 6.33 -0.85
C LYS A 52 5.03 6.64 -1.41
N LEU A 53 4.62 7.91 -1.43
CA LEU A 53 3.35 8.33 -2.03
C LEU A 53 3.30 8.00 -3.52
N ARG A 54 4.36 8.31 -4.25
CA ARG A 54 4.47 7.99 -5.68
C ARG A 54 4.38 6.49 -5.95
N ASN A 55 5.05 5.69 -5.13
CA ASN A 55 5.07 4.24 -5.28
C ASN A 55 3.73 3.58 -4.92
N GLN A 56 2.87 4.23 -4.13
CA GLN A 56 1.56 3.68 -3.76
C GLN A 56 0.69 3.34 -4.98
N ALA A 57 0.79 4.12 -6.06
CA ALA A 57 0.05 3.89 -7.31
C ALA A 57 0.41 2.55 -7.99
N TYR A 58 1.58 2.00 -7.70
CA TYR A 58 2.10 0.77 -8.31
C TYR A 58 2.00 -0.45 -7.39
N TYR A 59 1.47 -0.30 -6.17
CA TYR A 59 1.26 -1.44 -5.29
C TYR A 59 0.02 -2.22 -5.72
N ALA A 60 0.21 -3.48 -6.09
CA ALA A 60 -0.92 -4.39 -6.22
C ALA A 60 -1.59 -4.56 -4.84
N LEU A 61 -2.90 -4.38 -4.81
CA LEU A 61 -3.68 -4.68 -3.62
C LEU A 61 -3.60 -6.19 -3.34
N PRO A 62 -3.39 -6.60 -2.07
CA PRO A 62 -3.54 -8.00 -1.71
C PRO A 62 -4.96 -8.49 -2.06
N THR A 63 -5.09 -9.74 -2.49
CA THR A 63 -6.40 -10.33 -2.85
C THR A 63 -7.45 -10.14 -1.76
N GLU A 64 -7.03 -10.19 -0.49
CA GLU A 64 -7.91 -9.96 0.65
C GLU A 64 -8.43 -8.52 0.73
N ALA A 65 -7.60 -7.54 0.33
CA ALA A 65 -8.01 -6.15 0.25
C ALA A 65 -9.03 -5.93 -0.86
N GLU A 66 -8.84 -6.56 -2.01
CA GLU A 66 -9.82 -6.56 -3.11
C GLU A 66 -11.15 -7.17 -2.66
N MET A 67 -11.14 -8.32 -1.97
CA MET A 67 -12.35 -8.94 -1.43
C MET A 67 -13.09 -8.03 -0.44
N ILE A 68 -12.35 -7.29 0.41
CA ILE A 68 -12.94 -6.30 1.29
C ILE A 68 -13.63 -5.21 0.47
N LEU A 69 -12.95 -4.65 -0.52
CA LEU A 69 -13.49 -3.57 -1.37
C LEU A 69 -14.66 -4.02 -2.25
N HIS A 70 -14.77 -5.31 -2.55
CA HIS A 70 -15.96 -5.87 -3.18
C HIS A 70 -17.19 -5.95 -2.26
N CYS A 71 -16.99 -6.03 -0.95
CA CYS A 71 -18.06 -6.12 0.02
C CYS A 71 -18.35 -4.80 0.74
N PHE A 72 -17.35 -3.95 0.84
CA PHE A 72 -17.38 -2.74 1.64
C PHE A 72 -16.63 -1.61 0.92
N ARG A 73 -16.99 -0.38 1.23
CA ARG A 73 -16.21 0.79 0.88
C ARG A 73 -15.95 1.66 2.11
N LEU A 74 -14.99 2.54 2.00
CA LEU A 74 -14.75 3.56 3.00
C LEU A 74 -15.88 4.61 2.94
N PRO A 75 -16.35 5.11 4.10
CA PRO A 75 -17.35 6.17 4.14
C PRO A 75 -16.76 7.48 3.62
N GLU A 76 -17.56 8.23 2.91
CA GLU A 76 -17.26 9.61 2.55
C GLU A 76 -17.52 10.56 3.75
N LYS A 77 -17.00 11.80 3.65
CA LYS A 77 -17.14 12.77 4.72
C LYS A 77 -18.61 13.13 4.94
N GLY A 78 -19.12 12.81 6.14
CA GLY A 78 -20.52 13.06 6.52
C GLY A 78 -21.51 11.96 6.13
N GLU A 79 -21.03 10.84 5.62
CA GLU A 79 -21.85 9.69 5.27
C GLU A 79 -22.12 8.78 6.48
N ASP A 80 -23.28 8.14 6.50
CA ASP A 80 -23.61 7.12 7.49
C ASP A 80 -22.74 5.86 7.30
N PHE A 81 -22.21 5.36 8.40
CA PHE A 81 -21.36 4.17 8.40
C PHE A 81 -21.77 3.18 9.48
N LYS A 82 -21.32 1.94 9.33
CA LYS A 82 -21.40 0.93 10.37
C LYS A 82 -20.00 0.58 10.88
N LEU A 83 -19.96 0.15 12.15
CA LEU A 83 -18.71 -0.27 12.78
C LEU A 83 -18.57 -1.80 12.66
N TYR A 84 -17.44 -2.23 12.14
CA TYR A 84 -17.10 -3.63 11.98
C TYR A 84 -15.79 -3.96 12.68
N SER A 85 -15.78 -5.01 13.50
CA SER A 85 -14.52 -5.54 14.04
C SER A 85 -13.78 -6.38 12.97
N ALA A 86 -12.48 -6.57 13.15
CA ALA A 86 -11.69 -7.46 12.28
C ALA A 86 -12.25 -8.89 12.27
N VAL A 87 -12.80 -9.36 13.38
CA VAL A 87 -13.46 -10.67 13.50
C VAL A 87 -14.74 -10.72 12.67
N CYS A 88 -15.57 -9.67 12.74
CA CYS A 88 -16.81 -9.59 11.98
C CYS A 88 -16.53 -9.59 10.47
N LEU A 89 -15.56 -8.79 10.02
CA LEU A 89 -15.11 -8.75 8.62
C LEU A 89 -14.58 -10.11 8.17
N PHE A 90 -13.75 -10.73 8.99
CA PHE A 90 -13.22 -12.07 8.71
C PHE A 90 -14.36 -13.09 8.49
N ASN A 91 -15.36 -13.12 9.37
CA ASN A 91 -16.49 -14.05 9.27
C ASN A 91 -17.37 -13.80 8.04
N ILE A 92 -17.59 -12.52 7.67
CA ILE A 92 -18.34 -12.17 6.46
C ILE A 92 -17.60 -12.65 5.23
N LEU A 93 -16.30 -12.38 5.13
CA LEU A 93 -15.48 -12.81 3.99
C LEU A 93 -15.32 -14.32 3.94
N LEU A 94 -15.17 -14.99 5.08
CA LEU A 94 -15.10 -16.47 5.14
C LEU A 94 -16.37 -17.13 4.61
N LYS A 95 -17.54 -16.56 4.88
CA LYS A 95 -18.80 -17.05 4.33
C LYS A 95 -18.89 -16.84 2.81
N ARG A 96 -18.41 -15.70 2.31
CA ARG A 96 -18.52 -15.32 0.90
C ARG A 96 -17.43 -15.92 0.03
N TYR A 97 -16.21 -16.05 0.57
CA TYR A 97 -15.00 -16.49 -0.14
C TYR A 97 -14.22 -17.57 0.64
N PRO A 98 -14.81 -18.72 0.94
CA PRO A 98 -14.21 -19.70 1.86
C PRO A 98 -12.86 -20.23 1.37
N ALA A 99 -12.67 -20.40 0.07
CA ALA A 99 -11.42 -20.90 -0.51
C ALA A 99 -10.28 -19.87 -0.39
N ALA A 100 -10.57 -18.60 -0.65
CA ALA A 100 -9.58 -17.54 -0.62
C ALA A 100 -9.21 -17.11 0.81
N MET A 101 -10.06 -17.39 1.79
CA MET A 101 -9.81 -17.09 3.20
C MET A 101 -8.95 -18.14 3.93
N ARG A 102 -8.56 -19.23 3.24
CA ARG A 102 -7.68 -20.25 3.84
C ARG A 102 -6.32 -19.66 4.22
N GLY A 103 -5.90 -19.89 5.46
CA GLY A 103 -4.61 -19.38 5.98
C GLY A 103 -4.57 -17.90 6.34
N ILE A 104 -5.70 -17.19 6.20
CA ILE A 104 -5.79 -15.79 6.64
C ILE A 104 -6.13 -15.75 8.13
N THR A 105 -5.46 -14.86 8.85
CA THR A 105 -5.70 -14.65 10.28
C THR A 105 -6.40 -13.32 10.53
N ILE A 106 -7.10 -13.21 11.67
CA ILE A 106 -7.75 -11.98 12.13
C ILE A 106 -6.75 -10.83 12.24
N ASN A 107 -5.51 -11.12 12.69
CA ASN A 107 -4.45 -10.12 12.77
C ASN A 107 -4.05 -9.58 11.39
N LYS A 108 -4.02 -10.44 10.36
CA LYS A 108 -3.78 -10.02 8.98
C LYS A 108 -4.90 -9.11 8.49
N MET A 109 -6.15 -9.42 8.84
CA MET A 109 -7.32 -8.59 8.55
C MET A 109 -7.17 -7.16 9.08
N GLY A 110 -6.80 -7.02 10.36
CA GLY A 110 -6.56 -5.69 10.96
C GLY A 110 -5.46 -4.89 10.23
N ARG A 111 -4.38 -5.56 9.78
CA ARG A 111 -3.32 -4.91 8.99
C ARG A 111 -3.81 -4.44 7.63
N ILE A 112 -4.64 -5.25 6.96
CA ILE A 112 -5.23 -4.90 5.66
C ILE A 112 -6.15 -3.69 5.81
N MET A 113 -7.02 -3.66 6.82
CA MET A 113 -7.89 -2.51 7.08
C MET A 113 -7.09 -1.21 7.29
N ASN A 114 -5.99 -1.29 8.03
CA ASN A 114 -5.09 -0.15 8.19
C ASN A 114 -4.41 0.27 6.88
N SER A 115 -4.02 -0.70 6.03
CA SER A 115 -3.40 -0.40 4.72
C SER A 115 -4.38 0.20 3.72
N LEU A 116 -5.67 -0.13 3.82
CA LEU A 116 -6.74 0.50 3.05
C LEU A 116 -7.11 1.90 3.53
N GLY A 117 -6.53 2.37 4.64
CA GLY A 117 -6.83 3.67 5.21
C GLY A 117 -8.16 3.75 5.95
N ALA A 118 -8.72 2.59 6.35
CA ALA A 118 -9.96 2.56 7.11
C ALA A 118 -9.81 3.23 8.48
N GLU A 119 -10.68 4.19 8.76
CA GLU A 119 -10.68 4.87 10.05
C GLU A 119 -10.99 3.88 11.19
N ARG A 120 -10.08 3.82 12.14
CA ARG A 120 -10.16 2.93 13.30
C ARG A 120 -10.67 3.67 14.53
N MET A 121 -11.70 3.12 15.16
CA MET A 121 -12.18 3.55 16.46
C MET A 121 -11.85 2.48 17.52
N HIS A 122 -11.32 2.91 18.65
CA HIS A 122 -11.13 2.03 19.80
C HIS A 122 -12.39 2.06 20.67
N THR A 123 -13.00 0.89 20.87
CA THR A 123 -14.19 0.73 21.69
C THR A 123 -13.90 -0.24 22.86
N THR A 124 -14.81 -0.34 23.82
CA THR A 124 -14.71 -1.31 24.92
C THR A 124 -14.61 -2.76 24.44
N THR A 125 -15.09 -3.06 23.22
CA THR A 125 -15.03 -4.39 22.60
C THR A 125 -13.83 -4.55 21.68
N GLY A 126 -12.93 -3.56 21.59
CA GLY A 126 -11.72 -3.59 20.79
C GLY A 126 -11.72 -2.61 19.62
N ASN A 127 -10.89 -2.89 18.63
CA ASN A 127 -10.75 -2.04 17.45
C ASN A 127 -11.88 -2.29 16.44
N MET A 128 -12.59 -1.23 16.07
CA MET A 128 -13.65 -1.21 15.08
C MET A 128 -13.27 -0.32 13.91
N TYR A 129 -13.74 -0.65 12.72
CA TYR A 129 -13.48 0.08 11.48
C TYR A 129 -14.79 0.64 10.93
N LYS A 130 -14.76 1.90 10.49
CA LYS A 130 -15.90 2.56 9.83
C LYS A 130 -15.97 2.11 8.39
N LEU A 131 -17.08 1.47 8.00
CA LEU A 131 -17.31 0.98 6.64
C LEU A 131 -18.76 1.14 6.24
N VAL A 132 -18.97 1.22 4.92
CA VAL A 132 -20.29 1.15 4.28
C VAL A 132 -20.37 -0.19 3.55
N ALA A 133 -21.36 -1.01 3.88
CA ALA A 133 -21.58 -2.27 3.17
C ALA A 133 -22.13 -1.98 1.78
N LEU A 134 -21.56 -2.63 0.76
CA LEU A 134 -22.10 -2.62 -0.60
C LEU A 134 -23.23 -3.64 -0.69
N ALA A 135 -24.36 -3.23 -1.27
CA ALA A 135 -25.42 -4.16 -1.60
C ALA A 135 -24.90 -5.14 -2.65
N GLY A 136 -24.76 -6.40 -2.26
CA GLY A 136 -24.34 -7.49 -3.14
C GLY A 136 -25.47 -8.46 -3.39
#